data_27fc5b3e90c06b1bcf17017ca0300796
#
_entry.id   27fc5b3e90c06b1bcf17017ca0300796
#
_cell.length_a   1.000
_cell.length_b   1.000
_cell.length_c   1.000
_cell.angle_alpha   90.00
_cell.angle_beta   90.00
_cell.angle_gamma   90.00
#
_symmetry.space_group_name_H-M   'P 1'
#
loop_
_entity.id
_entity.type
_entity.pdbx_description
1 polymer ?
#
loop_
_entity_poly.entity_id
_entity_poly.type
_entity_poly.pdbx_seq_one_letter_code
_entity_poly.pdbx_strand_id
1 'polypeptide(L)'
;LKNKGVTIILTTHYIEEAEEIADTVGFLNEGRLILVENKKKLLRKLGNKKLVLALPTIINKIPKFLMDYKTKINKKGKELEIILDNDNNKILKIMSLLERNNFKFSEFNIKKRTLESIFVDYISRYKNDKS
;
A
#
# COMPACT_ATOMS: atom_id res chain seq x y z
N LEU A 1 21.27 -21.32 -0.83
CA LEU A 1 21.52 -21.38 0.60
C LEU A 1 20.23 -21.37 1.39
N LYS A 2 19.37 -20.45 1.03
CA LYS A 2 18.06 -20.30 1.68
C LYS A 2 17.19 -21.55 1.54
N ASN A 3 17.36 -22.29 0.46
CA ASN A 3 16.54 -23.46 0.15
C ASN A 3 16.96 -24.74 0.88
N LYS A 4 18.03 -24.68 1.65
CA LYS A 4 18.56 -25.85 2.35
C LYS A 4 18.26 -25.88 3.84
N GLY A 5 17.22 -25.20 4.25
CA GLY A 5 16.84 -25.14 5.66
C GLY A 5 17.75 -24.27 6.51
N VAL A 6 18.56 -23.44 5.89
CA VAL A 6 19.44 -22.52 6.60
C VAL A 6 18.71 -21.24 6.90
N THR A 7 18.78 -20.81 8.17
CA THR A 7 18.22 -19.53 8.58
C THR A 7 19.27 -18.44 8.34
N ILE A 8 18.92 -17.45 7.55
CA ILE A 8 19.79 -16.32 7.24
C ILE A 8 19.19 -15.08 7.88
N ILE A 9 19.97 -14.42 8.73
CA ILE A 9 19.58 -13.15 9.34
C ILE A 9 20.30 -12.04 8.59
N LEU A 10 19.53 -11.14 8.00
CA LEU A 10 20.06 -10.03 7.24
C LEU A 10 19.57 -8.72 7.84
N THR A 11 20.51 -7.88 8.25
CA THR A 11 20.17 -6.54 8.73
C THR A 11 20.46 -5.56 7.59
N THR A 12 19.45 -4.86 7.15
CA THR A 12 19.59 -3.98 6.00
C THR A 12 18.73 -2.74 6.15
N HIS A 13 19.18 -1.66 5.56
CA HIS A 13 18.40 -0.45 5.38
C HIS A 13 17.66 -0.47 4.04
N TYR A 14 17.98 -1.46 3.20
CA TYR A 14 17.38 -1.60 1.88
C TYR A 14 16.23 -2.60 1.96
N ILE A 15 15.07 -2.08 2.23
CA ILE A 15 13.86 -2.89 2.46
C ILE A 15 13.49 -3.71 1.21
N GLU A 16 13.78 -3.18 0.04
CA GLU A 16 13.54 -3.90 -1.22
C GLU A 16 14.34 -5.20 -1.30
N GLU A 17 15.57 -5.21 -0.80
CA GLU A 17 16.37 -6.42 -0.76
C GLU A 17 15.77 -7.46 0.17
N ALA A 18 15.29 -7.02 1.33
CA ALA A 18 14.65 -7.91 2.29
C ALA A 18 13.38 -8.51 1.69
N GLU A 19 12.63 -7.72 0.92
CA GLU A 19 11.42 -8.19 0.27
C GLU A 19 11.70 -9.31 -0.74
N GLU A 20 12.84 -9.24 -1.43
CA GLU A 20 13.21 -10.26 -2.40
C GLU A 20 13.69 -11.57 -1.80
N ILE A 21 14.50 -11.51 -0.74
CA ILE A 21 15.21 -12.69 -0.26
C ILE A 21 14.71 -13.23 1.08
N ALA A 22 14.05 -12.44 1.89
CA ALA A 22 13.63 -12.86 3.22
C ALA A 22 12.33 -13.66 3.20
N ASP A 23 12.22 -14.66 4.06
CA ASP A 23 10.98 -15.40 4.28
C ASP A 23 10.21 -14.81 5.46
N THR A 24 10.93 -14.37 6.48
CA THR A 24 10.38 -13.73 7.67
C THR A 24 11.04 -12.38 7.82
N VAL A 25 10.26 -11.37 8.15
CA VAL A 25 10.77 -10.02 8.35
C VAL A 25 10.46 -9.54 9.76
N GLY A 26 11.39 -8.76 10.30
CA GLY A 26 11.21 -8.11 11.57
C GLY A 26 11.42 -6.62 11.41
N PHE A 27 10.52 -5.83 11.96
CA PHE A 27 10.65 -4.38 11.93
C PHE A 27 11.25 -3.90 13.25
N LEU A 28 12.39 -3.22 13.16
CA LEU A 28 13.06 -2.60 14.29
C LEU A 28 12.90 -1.08 14.22
N ASN A 29 12.59 -0.49 15.36
CA ASN A 29 12.52 0.95 15.47
C ASN A 29 13.08 1.37 16.84
N GLU A 30 14.11 2.21 16.82
CA GLU A 30 14.76 2.69 18.02
C GLU A 30 15.21 1.55 18.96
N GLY A 31 15.79 0.50 18.37
CA GLY A 31 16.28 -0.64 19.10
C GLY A 31 15.24 -1.62 19.58
N ARG A 32 13.97 -1.41 19.23
CA ARG A 32 12.88 -2.30 19.60
C ARG A 32 12.34 -3.07 18.41
N LEU A 33 12.10 -4.34 18.61
CA LEU A 33 11.47 -5.18 17.62
C LEU A 33 9.95 -4.97 17.71
N ILE A 34 9.38 -4.34 16.69
CA ILE A 34 7.97 -3.98 16.68
C ILE A 34 7.11 -5.10 16.14
N LEU A 35 7.61 -5.79 15.12
CA LEU A 35 6.84 -6.79 14.39
C LEU A 35 7.78 -7.85 13.84
N VAL A 36 7.39 -9.11 13.98
CA VAL A 36 8.02 -10.24 13.28
C VAL A 36 6.92 -11.03 12.62
N GLU A 37 7.00 -11.18 11.33
CA GLU A 37 5.96 -11.88 10.57
C GLU A 37 6.54 -12.52 9.32
N ASN A 38 5.88 -13.58 8.86
CA ASN A 38 6.18 -14.18 7.56
C ASN A 38 5.90 -13.13 6.48
N LYS A 39 6.84 -12.96 5.56
CA LYS A 39 6.74 -11.94 4.53
C LYS A 39 5.48 -12.08 3.67
N LYS A 40 5.20 -13.29 3.18
CA LYS A 40 4.03 -13.53 2.34
C LYS A 40 2.73 -13.23 3.08
N LYS A 41 2.67 -13.60 4.34
CA LYS A 41 1.51 -13.35 5.18
C LYS A 41 1.31 -11.87 5.43
N LEU A 42 2.39 -11.15 5.71
CA LEU A 42 2.37 -9.71 5.93
C LEU A 42 1.89 -8.97 4.69
N LEU A 43 2.43 -9.31 3.52
CA LEU A 43 2.03 -8.70 2.25
C LEU A 43 0.58 -9.02 1.88
N ARG A 44 0.10 -10.20 2.28
CA ARG A 44 -1.29 -10.58 2.05
C ARG A 44 -2.25 -9.77 2.92
N LYS A 45 -1.90 -9.54 4.17
CA LYS A 45 -2.72 -8.78 5.10
C LYS A 45 -2.72 -7.28 4.83
N LEU A 46 -1.54 -6.72 4.57
CA LEU A 46 -1.34 -5.28 4.50
C LEU A 46 -0.90 -4.76 3.13
N GLY A 47 -0.58 -5.66 2.22
CA GLY A 47 -0.06 -5.32 0.91
C GLY A 47 -1.12 -5.10 -0.16
N ASN A 48 -2.19 -4.43 0.18
CA ASN A 48 -3.31 -4.20 -0.73
C ASN A 48 -2.89 -3.38 -1.94
N LYS A 49 -3.47 -3.73 -3.10
CA LYS A 49 -3.28 -2.94 -4.31
C LYS A 49 -4.08 -1.65 -4.20
N LYS A 50 -3.63 -0.64 -4.90
CA LYS A 50 -4.35 0.62 -4.98
C LYS A 50 -4.40 1.11 -6.40
N LEU A 51 -5.51 1.74 -6.75
CA LEU A 51 -5.68 2.41 -8.04
C LEU A 51 -5.33 3.87 -7.84
N VAL A 52 -4.41 4.38 -8.66
CA VAL A 52 -3.97 5.76 -8.59
C VAL A 52 -4.40 6.45 -9.88
N LEU A 53 -5.19 7.51 -9.74
CA LEU A 53 -5.70 8.28 -10.86
C LEU A 53 -5.03 9.64 -10.89
N ALA A 54 -4.42 9.98 -12.02
CA ALA A 54 -3.93 11.33 -12.25
C ALA A 54 -5.08 12.16 -12.81
N LEU A 55 -5.33 13.31 -12.22
CA LEU A 55 -6.50 14.12 -12.53
C LEU A 55 -6.14 15.33 -13.39
N PRO A 56 -6.93 15.63 -14.44
CA PRO A 56 -6.69 16.80 -15.26
C PRO A 56 -7.01 18.12 -14.53
N THR A 57 -7.90 18.06 -13.54
CA THR A 57 -8.25 19.21 -12.73
C THR A 57 -8.16 18.86 -11.25
N ILE A 58 -7.85 19.86 -10.44
CA ILE A 58 -7.70 19.68 -8.99
C ILE A 58 -9.07 19.43 -8.36
N ILE A 59 -9.13 18.46 -7.43
CA ILE A 59 -10.33 18.20 -6.65
C ILE A 59 -10.03 18.44 -5.17
N ASN A 60 -11.03 18.90 -4.43
CA ASN A 60 -10.92 19.16 -2.99
C ASN A 60 -11.68 18.14 -2.15
N LYS A 61 -12.58 17.41 -2.76
CA LYS A 61 -13.44 16.45 -2.07
C LYS A 61 -13.52 15.15 -2.82
N ILE A 62 -13.69 14.06 -2.09
CA ILE A 62 -13.94 12.75 -2.67
C ILE A 62 -15.34 12.75 -3.28
N PRO A 63 -15.50 12.32 -4.54
CA PRO A 63 -16.83 12.20 -5.15
C PRO A 63 -17.73 11.27 -4.36
N LYS A 64 -19.01 11.59 -4.27
CA LYS A 64 -19.97 10.81 -3.50
C LYS A 64 -20.05 9.35 -3.94
N PHE A 65 -19.92 9.08 -5.23
CA PHE A 65 -20.01 7.72 -5.74
C PHE A 65 -18.82 6.84 -5.33
N LEU A 66 -17.75 7.43 -4.78
CA LEU A 66 -16.59 6.72 -4.28
C LEU A 66 -16.54 6.64 -2.75
N MET A 67 -17.56 7.14 -2.07
CA MET A 67 -17.57 7.18 -0.60
C MET A 67 -17.56 5.80 0.06
N ASP A 68 -18.02 4.77 -0.63
CA ASP A 68 -18.00 3.39 -0.12
C ASP A 68 -16.62 2.75 -0.18
N TYR A 69 -15.67 3.41 -0.81
CA TYR A 69 -14.30 2.92 -0.95
C TYR A 69 -13.36 3.77 -0.13
N LYS A 70 -12.24 3.15 0.28
CA LYS A 70 -11.19 3.88 0.96
C LYS A 70 -10.41 4.68 -0.07
N THR A 71 -10.47 5.99 0.03
CA THR A 71 -9.86 6.90 -0.95
C THR A 71 -8.99 7.93 -0.24
N LYS A 72 -8.05 8.47 -1.01
CA LYS A 72 -7.16 9.52 -0.53
C LYS A 72 -6.81 10.47 -1.65
N ILE A 73 -6.84 11.77 -1.37
CA ILE A 73 -6.43 12.78 -2.33
C ILE A 73 -4.97 13.14 -2.05
N ASN A 74 -4.13 13.07 -3.08
CA ASN A 74 -2.71 13.38 -3.00
C ASN A 74 -2.33 14.49 -3.96
N LYS A 75 -1.08 14.97 -3.84
CA LYS A 75 -0.51 15.98 -4.72
C LYS A 75 -1.39 17.21 -4.87
N LYS A 76 -1.91 17.69 -3.75
CA LYS A 76 -2.76 18.90 -3.69
C LYS A 76 -3.98 18.83 -4.59
N GLY A 77 -4.57 17.66 -4.68
CA GLY A 77 -5.79 17.45 -5.45
C GLY A 77 -5.60 16.98 -6.87
N LYS A 78 -4.37 16.70 -7.29
CA LYS A 78 -4.08 16.23 -8.64
C LYS A 78 -4.08 14.72 -8.78
N GLU A 79 -4.13 14.00 -7.67
CA GLU A 79 -4.06 12.56 -7.67
C GLU A 79 -5.06 11.96 -6.69
N LEU A 80 -5.76 10.93 -7.12
CA LEU A 80 -6.73 10.22 -6.28
C LEU A 80 -6.31 8.78 -6.16
N GLU A 81 -6.21 8.28 -4.92
CA GLU A 81 -5.90 6.88 -4.65
C GLU A 81 -7.12 6.15 -4.13
N ILE A 82 -7.36 4.94 -4.62
CA ILE A 82 -8.45 4.08 -4.18
C ILE A 82 -7.90 2.71 -3.82
N ILE A 83 -8.20 2.23 -2.62
CA ILE A 83 -7.72 0.94 -2.13
C ILE A 83 -8.54 -0.19 -2.75
N LEU A 84 -7.86 -1.20 -3.30
CA LEU A 84 -8.50 -2.29 -4.02
C LEU A 84 -8.60 -3.61 -3.24
N ASP A 85 -7.94 -3.73 -2.10
CA ASP A 85 -7.99 -4.91 -1.21
C ASP A 85 -7.70 -6.24 -1.91
N ASN A 86 -6.85 -6.27 -2.93
CA ASN A 86 -6.52 -7.47 -3.70
C ASN A 86 -7.72 -8.12 -4.42
N ASP A 87 -8.81 -7.40 -4.56
CA ASP A 87 -10.00 -7.88 -5.24
C ASP A 87 -10.02 -7.33 -6.67
N ASN A 88 -9.79 -8.21 -7.64
CA ASN A 88 -9.76 -7.80 -9.05
C ASN A 88 -11.12 -7.30 -9.53
N ASN A 89 -12.20 -7.78 -8.93
CA ASN A 89 -13.54 -7.31 -9.29
C ASN A 89 -13.79 -5.86 -8.87
N LYS A 90 -13.11 -5.41 -7.83
CA LYS A 90 -13.22 -4.01 -7.40
C LYS A 90 -12.72 -3.06 -8.47
N ILE A 91 -11.66 -3.43 -9.18
CA ILE A 91 -11.11 -2.61 -10.27
C ILE A 91 -12.19 -2.36 -11.32
N LEU A 92 -12.87 -3.43 -11.74
CA LEU A 92 -13.92 -3.34 -12.75
C LEU A 92 -15.10 -2.49 -12.27
N LYS A 93 -15.51 -2.67 -11.02
CA LYS A 93 -16.60 -1.89 -10.44
C LYS A 93 -16.26 -0.41 -10.36
N ILE A 94 -15.06 -0.09 -9.93
CA ILE A 94 -14.60 1.29 -9.81
C ILE A 94 -14.51 1.95 -11.18
N MET A 95 -13.92 1.26 -12.16
CA MET A 95 -13.80 1.80 -13.52
C MET A 95 -15.18 2.06 -14.11
N SER A 96 -16.12 1.16 -13.87
CA SER A 96 -17.51 1.33 -14.31
C SER A 96 -18.16 2.55 -13.67
N LEU A 97 -17.95 2.75 -12.37
CA LEU A 97 -18.46 3.92 -11.65
C LEU A 97 -17.88 5.22 -12.18
N LEU A 98 -16.58 5.23 -12.47
CA LEU A 98 -15.93 6.42 -13.03
C LEU A 98 -16.55 6.79 -14.39
N GLU A 99 -16.78 5.77 -15.21
CA GLU A 99 -17.37 5.99 -16.53
C GLU A 99 -18.81 6.50 -16.43
N ARG A 100 -19.63 5.88 -15.59
CA ARG A 100 -21.04 6.27 -15.39
C ARG A 100 -21.19 7.69 -14.90
N ASN A 101 -20.26 8.16 -14.09
CA ASN A 101 -20.32 9.50 -13.50
C ASN A 101 -19.50 10.52 -14.27
N ASN A 102 -19.02 10.16 -15.45
CA ASN A 102 -18.19 11.03 -16.29
C ASN A 102 -17.01 11.62 -15.52
N PHE A 103 -16.42 10.84 -14.65
CA PHE A 103 -15.25 11.29 -13.88
C PHE A 103 -14.02 11.23 -14.79
N LYS A 104 -13.40 12.37 -14.99
CA LYS A 104 -12.25 12.50 -15.90
C LYS A 104 -10.95 12.24 -15.16
N PHE A 105 -10.08 11.45 -15.77
CA PHE A 105 -8.71 11.25 -15.30
C PHE A 105 -7.79 11.18 -16.53
N SER A 106 -6.56 11.67 -16.39
CA SER A 106 -5.61 11.69 -17.50
C SER A 106 -4.82 10.39 -17.61
N GLU A 107 -4.54 9.75 -16.47
CA GLU A 107 -3.83 8.49 -16.42
C GLU A 107 -4.32 7.68 -15.24
N PHE A 108 -4.17 6.36 -15.32
CA PHE A 108 -4.39 5.50 -14.18
C PHE A 108 -3.24 4.51 -14.03
N ASN A 109 -3.00 4.07 -12.82
CA ASN A 109 -1.97 3.12 -12.51
C ASN A 109 -2.40 2.26 -11.33
N ILE A 110 -2.12 0.98 -11.39
CA ILE A 110 -2.39 0.07 -10.28
C ILE A 110 -1.07 -0.20 -9.59
N LYS A 111 -0.97 0.21 -8.33
CA LYS A 111 0.25 0.01 -7.54
C LYS A 111 0.03 -1.03 -6.49
N LYS A 112 0.97 -1.96 -6.38
CA LYS A 112 0.99 -2.94 -5.32
C LYS A 112 1.74 -2.34 -4.13
N ARG A 113 1.19 -2.50 -2.93
CA ARG A 113 1.84 -1.99 -1.75
C ARG A 113 3.14 -2.75 -1.49
N THR A 114 4.24 -2.03 -1.24
CA THR A 114 5.55 -2.61 -0.98
C THR A 114 5.77 -2.82 0.51
N LEU A 115 6.75 -3.66 0.83
CA LEU A 115 7.17 -3.86 2.22
C LEU A 115 7.63 -2.55 2.86
N GLU A 116 8.32 -1.72 2.10
CA GLU A 116 8.75 -0.40 2.58
C GLU A 116 7.58 0.48 2.96
N SER A 117 6.55 0.51 2.13
CA SER A 117 5.33 1.27 2.39
C SER A 117 4.64 0.79 3.67
N ILE A 118 4.59 -0.53 3.87
CA ILE A 118 4.02 -1.12 5.07
C ILE A 118 4.83 -0.73 6.31
N PHE A 119 6.14 -0.78 6.20
CA PHE A 119 7.05 -0.44 7.30
C PHE A 119 6.88 1.02 7.72
N VAL A 120 6.88 1.95 6.76
CA VAL A 120 6.72 3.38 7.04
C VAL A 120 5.38 3.65 7.73
N ASP A 121 4.32 3.05 7.22
CA ASP A 121 2.98 3.21 7.80
C ASP A 121 2.90 2.64 9.21
N TYR A 122 3.51 1.49 9.44
CA TYR A 122 3.52 0.82 10.74
C TYR A 122 4.28 1.65 11.77
N ILE A 123 5.44 2.18 11.41
CA ILE A 123 6.24 3.03 12.29
C ILE A 123 5.45 4.30 12.68
N SER A 124 4.79 4.90 11.72
CA SER A 124 3.97 6.10 11.94
C SER A 124 2.86 5.84 12.96
N ARG A 125 2.17 4.71 12.83
CA ARG A 125 1.11 4.32 13.78
C ARG A 125 1.68 4.04 15.16
N TYR A 126 2.82 3.38 15.22
CA TYR A 126 3.48 3.04 16.47
C TYR A 126 3.87 4.30 17.24
N LYS A 127 4.38 5.32 16.55
CA LYS A 127 4.73 6.59 17.16
C LYS A 127 3.51 7.35 17.67
N ASN A 128 2.43 7.32 16.89
CA ASN A 128 1.19 7.99 17.30
C ASN A 128 0.55 7.36 18.54
N ASP A 129 0.63 6.03 18.64
CA ASP A 129 0.08 5.32 19.79
C ASP A 129 0.84 5.61 21.07
N LYS A 130 2.11 6.01 20.97
CA LYS A 130 2.94 6.33 22.11
C LYS A 130 2.87 7.79 22.56
N SER A 131 2.41 8.63 21.69
CA SER A 131 2.23 10.03 22.03
C SER A 131 0.84 10.26 22.64
#